data_a332031931e09ad7107f8626f32af0f4
#
_entry.id   a332031931e09ad7107f8626f32af0f4
#
_cell.length_a   1.000
_cell.length_b   1.000
_cell.length_c   1.000
_cell.angle_alpha   90.00
_cell.angle_beta   90.00
_cell.angle_gamma   90.00
#
_symmetry.space_group_name_H-M   'P 1'
#
loop_
_entity.id
_entity.type
_entity.pdbx_description
1 polymer ?
#
loop_
_entity_poly.entity_id
_entity_poly.type
_entity_poly.pdbx_seq_one_letter_code
_entity_poly.pdbx_strand_id
1 'polypeptide(L)'
;MSKSWRLYLDSGTNRVYNNIQREVSHILRLQPLKMQSDEMQKAIEETGPNFRMFSVTNDDITMINYYDDNDYYKSHTDGYMLTTFCWFHRTPKAYTGGDFVLTDIDTTLECKHNRMLMFPCYYFHEVLPIKMKNKNLEMGWGRYALTNFYTHDRNNE
;
A
#
# COMPACT_ATOMS: atom_id res chain seq x y z
N MET A 1 -2.97 -20.08 -2.56
CA MET A 1 -1.69 -19.48 -2.16
C MET A 1 -1.53 -18.23 -2.98
N SER A 2 -1.49 -17.04 -2.37
CA SER A 2 -1.34 -15.80 -3.12
C SER A 2 0.05 -15.75 -3.72
N LYS A 3 0.15 -15.63 -5.02
CA LYS A 3 1.37 -15.25 -5.71
C LYS A 3 1.37 -13.73 -5.85
N SER A 4 1.85 -13.01 -4.87
CA SER A 4 2.15 -11.60 -5.05
C SER A 4 3.66 -11.45 -5.22
N TRP A 5 4.08 -10.77 -6.27
CA TRP A 5 5.44 -10.31 -6.40
C TRP A 5 5.59 -9.10 -5.47
N ARG A 6 6.52 -9.19 -4.53
CA ARG A 6 6.81 -8.10 -3.60
C ARG A 6 8.20 -7.59 -3.86
N LEU A 7 8.31 -6.31 -4.12
CA LEU A 7 9.57 -5.61 -4.15
C LEU A 7 9.60 -4.66 -2.96
N TYR A 8 10.46 -4.96 -2.00
CA TYR A 8 10.76 -4.04 -0.90
C TYR A 8 11.68 -2.96 -1.46
N LEU A 9 11.25 -1.72 -1.39
CA LEU A 9 11.95 -0.58 -1.96
C LEU A 9 12.76 0.18 -0.92
N ASP A 10 12.37 0.12 0.33
CA ASP A 10 13.07 0.68 1.47
C ASP A 10 12.72 -0.09 2.75
N SER A 11 13.67 -0.13 3.66
CA SER A 11 13.48 -0.54 5.05
C SER A 11 14.08 0.56 5.93
N GLY A 12 13.33 1.66 6.12
CA GLY A 12 13.63 2.81 6.99
C GLY A 12 15.03 3.38 7.01
N THR A 13 16.02 2.58 6.94
CA THR A 13 17.40 2.99 7.16
C THR A 13 18.27 2.96 5.93
N ASN A 14 17.82 2.60 4.77
CA ASN A 14 18.69 2.66 3.62
C ASN A 14 18.62 1.55 2.59
N ARG A 15 18.85 1.89 1.40
CA ARG A 15 19.76 1.17 0.53
C ARG A 15 19.21 0.44 -0.65
N VAL A 16 17.93 0.09 -0.71
CA VAL A 16 17.40 -0.43 -1.97
C VAL A 16 17.29 0.70 -3.00
N TYR A 17 17.16 1.93 -2.54
CA TYR A 17 17.17 3.13 -3.41
C TYR A 17 18.47 3.34 -4.18
N ASN A 18 19.59 2.88 -3.66
CA ASN A 18 20.88 3.02 -4.36
C ASN A 18 20.98 2.12 -5.60
N ASN A 19 20.12 1.09 -5.68
CA ASN A 19 20.13 0.13 -6.78
C ASN A 19 18.97 0.33 -7.77
N ILE A 20 17.99 1.18 -7.41
CA ILE A 20 16.88 1.56 -8.29
C ILE A 20 17.26 2.89 -8.94
N GLN A 21 16.97 3.04 -10.23
CA GLN A 21 17.18 4.29 -10.94
C GLN A 21 16.58 5.45 -10.14
N ARG A 22 17.33 6.52 -9.94
CA ARG A 22 16.98 7.66 -9.08
C ARG A 22 15.58 8.22 -9.37
N GLU A 23 15.18 8.25 -10.62
CA GLU A 23 13.86 8.72 -11.06
C GLU A 23 12.71 7.88 -10.51
N VAL A 24 12.85 6.55 -10.54
CA VAL A 24 11.85 5.64 -10.00
C VAL A 24 11.77 5.75 -8.49
N SER A 25 12.91 5.82 -7.80
CA SER A 25 12.94 5.98 -6.34
C SER A 25 12.31 7.30 -5.89
N HIS A 26 12.48 8.38 -6.67
CA HIS A 26 11.85 9.66 -6.39
C HIS A 26 10.31 9.57 -6.44
N ILE A 27 9.77 8.95 -7.48
CA ILE A 27 8.32 8.75 -7.63
C ILE A 27 7.76 7.94 -6.45
N LEU A 28 8.45 6.91 -6.03
CA LEU A 28 8.02 6.04 -4.93
C LEU A 28 8.02 6.74 -3.56
N ARG A 29 8.85 7.77 -3.39
CA ARG A 29 8.87 8.60 -2.19
C ARG A 29 7.78 9.67 -2.13
N LEU A 30 7.10 9.95 -3.23
CA LEU A 30 6.06 10.99 -3.24
C LEU A 30 4.94 10.70 -2.24
N GLN A 31 4.56 9.45 -2.05
CA GLN A 31 3.53 9.09 -1.07
C GLN A 31 3.98 9.36 0.37
N PRO A 32 5.13 8.84 0.87
CA PRO A 32 5.63 9.21 2.19
C PRO A 32 5.82 10.71 2.39
N LEU A 33 6.38 11.41 1.39
CA LEU A 33 6.58 12.87 1.46
C LEU A 33 5.23 13.62 1.56
N LYS A 34 4.21 13.21 0.81
CA LYS A 34 2.87 13.81 0.93
C LYS A 34 2.27 13.56 2.31
N MET A 35 2.45 12.34 2.86
CA MET A 35 1.97 12.00 4.20
C MET A 35 2.62 12.87 5.29
N GLN A 36 3.86 13.31 5.10
CA GLN A 36 4.59 14.18 6.01
C GLN A 36 4.24 15.67 5.85
N SER A 37 3.42 16.06 4.86
CA SER A 37 3.03 17.45 4.69
C SER A 37 2.08 17.92 5.81
N ASP A 38 2.19 19.19 6.23
CA ASP A 38 1.35 19.78 7.30
C ASP A 38 -0.15 19.60 7.02
N GLU A 39 -0.55 19.74 5.74
CA GLU A 39 -1.92 19.51 5.30
C GLU A 39 -2.42 18.10 5.63
N MET A 40 -1.60 17.08 5.31
CA MET A 40 -1.95 15.68 5.56
C MET A 40 -1.90 15.34 7.04
N GLN A 41 -0.90 15.85 7.77
CA GLN A 41 -0.81 15.68 9.21
C GLN A 41 -2.08 16.18 9.91
N LYS A 42 -2.51 17.39 9.58
CA LYS A 42 -3.74 17.97 10.12
C LYS A 42 -4.97 17.12 9.76
N ALA A 43 -5.12 16.71 8.51
CA ALA A 43 -6.24 15.87 8.07
C ALA A 43 -6.26 14.51 8.81
N ILE A 44 -5.10 13.92 9.06
CA ILE A 44 -4.95 12.67 9.81
C ILE A 44 -5.39 12.86 11.26
N GLU A 45 -4.93 13.91 11.92
CA GLU A 45 -5.31 14.24 13.30
C GLU A 45 -6.82 14.46 13.46
N GLU A 46 -7.45 15.13 12.49
CA GLU A 46 -8.87 15.39 12.47
C GLU A 46 -9.74 14.14 12.19
N THR A 47 -9.18 13.09 11.55
CA THR A 47 -9.91 11.88 11.19
C THR A 47 -10.33 11.06 12.40
N GLY A 48 -9.52 11.04 13.47
CA GLY A 48 -9.85 10.35 14.71
C GLY A 48 -8.63 9.86 15.50
N PRO A 49 -8.85 9.42 16.74
CA PRO A 49 -7.76 9.10 17.66
C PRO A 49 -6.86 7.95 17.17
N ASN A 50 -7.41 7.01 16.42
CA ASN A 50 -6.64 5.87 15.88
C ASN A 50 -5.58 6.28 14.85
N PHE A 51 -5.72 7.46 14.25
CA PHE A 51 -4.77 7.97 13.27
C PHE A 51 -3.71 8.90 13.88
N ARG A 52 -3.91 9.37 15.11
CA ARG A 52 -2.93 10.21 15.82
C ARG A 52 -1.60 9.50 16.06
N MET A 53 -1.60 8.17 16.06
CA MET A 53 -0.36 7.39 16.14
C MET A 53 0.62 7.70 14.98
N PHE A 54 0.15 8.31 13.89
CA PHE A 54 1.03 8.72 12.79
C PHE A 54 2.07 9.76 13.25
N SER A 55 1.72 10.67 14.15
CA SER A 55 2.62 11.71 14.66
C SER A 55 3.83 11.18 15.45
N VAL A 56 3.77 9.94 15.91
CA VAL A 56 4.88 9.29 16.62
C VAL A 56 5.62 8.25 15.76
N THR A 57 5.29 8.12 14.49
CA THR A 57 6.06 7.27 13.58
C THR A 57 7.33 7.99 13.14
N ASN A 58 8.45 7.28 13.13
CA ASN A 58 9.76 7.80 12.71
C ASN A 58 10.45 6.91 11.68
N ASP A 59 9.77 5.86 11.23
CA ASP A 59 10.27 4.93 10.23
C ASP A 59 9.16 4.44 9.29
N ASP A 60 9.50 4.19 8.03
CA ASP A 60 8.58 3.63 7.05
C ASP A 60 9.22 2.58 6.15
N ILE A 61 8.43 1.63 5.72
CA ILE A 61 8.81 0.61 4.74
C ILE A 61 7.92 0.74 3.52
N THR A 62 8.53 0.90 2.36
CA THR A 62 7.83 0.98 1.07
C THR A 62 7.91 -0.35 0.33
N MET A 63 6.76 -0.82 -0.16
CA MET A 63 6.63 -2.06 -0.90
C MET A 63 5.71 -1.89 -2.11
N ILE A 64 6.06 -2.54 -3.23
CA ILE A 64 5.15 -2.70 -4.37
C ILE A 64 4.66 -4.14 -4.42
N ASN A 65 3.35 -4.30 -4.47
CA ASN A 65 2.67 -5.56 -4.72
C ASN A 65 2.08 -5.56 -6.14
N TYR A 66 2.25 -6.65 -6.84
CA TYR A 66 1.60 -6.92 -8.11
C TYR A 66 0.71 -8.17 -7.99
N TYR A 67 -0.50 -8.07 -8.53
CA TYR A 67 -1.49 -9.14 -8.55
C TYR A 67 -1.90 -9.42 -9.98
N ASP A 68 -1.91 -10.69 -10.36
CA ASP A 68 -2.34 -11.18 -11.65
C ASP A 68 -3.60 -12.07 -11.53
N ASP A 69 -3.99 -12.76 -12.59
CA ASP A 69 -5.23 -13.57 -12.62
C ASP A 69 -5.29 -14.56 -11.45
N ASN A 70 -6.38 -14.52 -10.71
CA ASN A 70 -6.66 -15.29 -9.49
C ASN A 70 -5.78 -14.98 -8.28
N ASP A 71 -4.91 -13.97 -8.33
CA ASP A 71 -4.18 -13.55 -7.16
C ASP A 71 -5.10 -12.83 -6.17
N TYR A 72 -4.83 -13.07 -4.89
CA TYR A 72 -5.55 -12.50 -3.75
C TYR A 72 -4.63 -12.44 -2.54
N TYR A 73 -5.07 -11.79 -1.48
CA TYR A 73 -4.38 -11.84 -0.19
C TYR A 73 -5.37 -12.19 0.91
N LYS A 74 -5.09 -13.25 1.66
CA LYS A 74 -5.97 -13.71 2.74
C LYS A 74 -6.04 -12.68 3.86
N SER A 75 -7.14 -12.71 4.59
CA SER A 75 -7.35 -11.89 5.77
C SER A 75 -6.19 -12.03 6.77
N HIS A 76 -5.64 -10.90 7.18
CA HIS A 76 -4.51 -10.78 8.09
C HIS A 76 -4.48 -9.38 8.72
N THR A 77 -3.58 -9.17 9.69
CA THR A 77 -3.18 -7.87 10.20
C THR A 77 -1.74 -7.61 9.84
N ASP A 78 -1.32 -6.35 9.78
CA ASP A 78 0.08 -5.98 9.59
C ASP A 78 0.78 -5.78 10.94
N GLY A 79 2.08 -6.03 10.98
CA GLY A 79 2.92 -5.88 12.19
C GLY A 79 3.46 -4.46 12.42
N TYR A 80 2.76 -3.43 11.94
CA TYR A 80 3.16 -2.02 11.99
C TYR A 80 2.07 -1.18 12.68
N MET A 81 2.22 0.14 12.71
CA MET A 81 1.23 1.03 13.34
C MET A 81 0.13 1.43 12.35
N LEU A 82 0.53 1.91 11.19
CA LEU A 82 -0.37 2.35 10.13
C LEU A 82 0.11 1.83 8.78
N THR A 83 -0.84 1.51 7.91
CA THR A 83 -0.59 1.18 6.51
C THR A 83 -1.26 2.21 5.62
N THR A 84 -0.53 2.70 4.62
CA THR A 84 -1.12 3.36 3.46
C THR A 84 -0.85 2.55 2.22
N PHE A 85 -1.79 2.56 1.28
CA PHE A 85 -1.51 2.07 -0.06
C PHE A 85 -2.26 2.85 -1.12
N CYS A 86 -1.63 2.91 -2.29
CA CYS A 86 -2.20 3.51 -3.48
C CYS A 86 -2.28 2.48 -4.60
N TRP A 87 -3.43 2.40 -5.26
CA TRP A 87 -3.65 1.45 -6.33
C TRP A 87 -3.32 2.03 -7.70
N PHE A 88 -2.69 1.19 -8.53
CA PHE A 88 -2.39 1.53 -9.91
C PHE A 88 -2.75 0.40 -10.85
N HIS A 89 -3.11 0.74 -12.07
CA HIS A 89 -3.29 -0.18 -13.18
C HIS A 89 -3.05 0.55 -14.50
N ARG A 90 -2.79 -0.19 -15.55
CA ARG A 90 -2.74 0.36 -16.91
C ARG A 90 -4.13 0.76 -17.38
N THR A 91 -4.21 1.70 -18.31
CA THR A 91 -5.44 2.13 -18.96
C THR A 91 -5.51 1.51 -20.37
N PRO A 92 -6.62 0.83 -20.74
CA PRO A 92 -7.81 0.56 -19.92
C PRO A 92 -7.57 -0.51 -18.84
N LYS A 93 -8.37 -0.48 -17.75
CA LYS A 93 -8.31 -1.51 -16.69
C LYS A 93 -8.63 -2.89 -17.24
N ALA A 94 -7.66 -3.79 -17.21
CA ALA A 94 -7.72 -5.10 -17.83
C ALA A 94 -8.24 -6.23 -16.93
N TYR A 95 -8.70 -5.92 -15.71
CA TYR A 95 -9.21 -6.88 -14.74
C TYR A 95 -10.45 -6.38 -14.02
N THR A 96 -11.12 -7.29 -13.34
CA THR A 96 -12.20 -7.05 -12.37
C THR A 96 -11.80 -7.62 -11.01
N GLY A 97 -12.51 -7.26 -9.93
CA GLY A 97 -12.15 -7.65 -8.58
C GLY A 97 -10.90 -6.93 -8.06
N GLY A 98 -10.23 -7.55 -7.11
CA GLY A 98 -9.06 -6.97 -6.44
C GLY A 98 -9.43 -5.88 -5.43
N ASP A 99 -10.69 -5.84 -5.00
CA ASP A 99 -11.16 -4.91 -3.98
C ASP A 99 -10.53 -5.24 -2.62
N PHE A 100 -10.47 -4.25 -1.79
CA PHE A 100 -9.91 -4.34 -0.46
C PHE A 100 -11.02 -4.39 0.59
N VAL A 101 -10.94 -5.33 1.50
CA VAL A 101 -11.94 -5.51 2.55
C VAL A 101 -11.29 -5.30 3.92
N LEU A 102 -11.90 -4.43 4.72
CA LEU A 102 -11.64 -4.32 6.16
C LEU A 102 -12.68 -5.18 6.87
N THR A 103 -12.29 -6.40 7.25
CA THR A 103 -13.24 -7.43 7.73
C THR A 103 -13.83 -7.12 9.09
N ASP A 104 -13.07 -6.43 9.96
CA ASP A 104 -13.54 -6.05 11.30
C ASP A 104 -14.68 -5.03 11.30
N ILE A 105 -14.80 -4.26 10.24
CA ILE A 105 -15.81 -3.21 10.10
C ILE A 105 -16.70 -3.41 8.87
N ASP A 106 -16.66 -4.61 8.28
CA ASP A 106 -17.48 -5.01 7.12
C ASP A 106 -17.49 -3.96 5.99
N THR A 107 -16.30 -3.46 5.65
CA THR A 107 -16.16 -2.39 4.66
C THR A 107 -15.36 -2.86 3.47
N THR A 108 -15.97 -2.82 2.29
CA THR A 108 -15.30 -3.11 1.02
C THR A 108 -15.00 -1.82 0.27
N LEU A 109 -13.76 -1.68 -0.14
CA LEU A 109 -13.24 -0.54 -0.87
C LEU A 109 -12.84 -0.95 -2.28
N GLU A 110 -13.52 -0.37 -3.26
CA GLU A 110 -13.24 -0.61 -4.66
C GLU A 110 -11.80 -0.18 -5.02
N CYS A 111 -11.08 -1.05 -5.70
CA CYS A 111 -9.74 -0.77 -6.23
C CYS A 111 -9.82 0.21 -7.41
N LYS A 112 -9.69 1.51 -7.13
CA LYS A 112 -9.65 2.59 -8.13
C LYS A 112 -8.24 3.08 -8.37
N HIS A 113 -7.92 3.35 -9.64
CA HIS A 113 -6.62 3.91 -10.03
C HIS A 113 -6.34 5.24 -9.31
N ASN A 114 -5.13 5.39 -8.80
CA ASN A 114 -4.65 6.57 -8.08
C ASN A 114 -5.48 6.95 -6.84
N ARG A 115 -6.15 5.97 -6.23
CA ARG A 115 -6.79 6.14 -4.92
C ARG A 115 -5.82 5.68 -3.83
N MET A 116 -5.64 6.51 -2.83
CA MET A 116 -4.91 6.18 -1.61
C MET A 116 -5.89 5.84 -0.49
N LEU A 117 -5.54 4.86 0.32
CA LEU A 117 -6.20 4.50 1.57
C LEU A 117 -5.18 4.51 2.70
N MET A 118 -5.60 4.92 3.88
CA MET A 118 -4.84 4.78 5.14
C MET A 118 -5.71 4.08 6.17
N PHE A 119 -5.13 3.14 6.91
CA PHE A 119 -5.83 2.43 7.98
C PHE A 119 -4.84 1.95 9.06
N PRO A 120 -5.31 1.78 10.31
CA PRO A 120 -4.52 1.16 11.38
C PRO A 120 -4.23 -0.30 11.09
N CYS A 121 -2.98 -0.72 11.26
CA CYS A 121 -2.50 -2.06 10.90
C CYS A 121 -3.17 -3.21 11.66
N TYR A 122 -3.79 -2.93 12.81
CA TYR A 122 -4.47 -3.95 13.62
C TYR A 122 -5.84 -4.37 13.07
N TYR A 123 -6.41 -3.67 12.07
CA TYR A 123 -7.62 -4.15 11.40
C TYR A 123 -7.31 -5.36 10.54
N PHE A 124 -8.14 -6.39 10.68
CA PHE A 124 -8.12 -7.51 9.74
C PHE A 124 -8.55 -7.05 8.36
N HIS A 125 -7.73 -7.36 7.39
CA HIS A 125 -7.98 -6.94 6.01
C HIS A 125 -7.55 -7.99 5.00
N GLU A 126 -8.17 -7.94 3.83
CA GLU A 126 -7.89 -8.86 2.73
C GLU A 126 -7.98 -8.16 1.37
N VAL A 127 -7.41 -8.81 0.36
CA VAL A 127 -7.58 -8.45 -1.04
C VAL A 127 -8.35 -9.53 -1.75
N LEU A 128 -9.50 -9.20 -2.31
CA LEU A 128 -10.33 -10.12 -3.07
C LEU A 128 -9.64 -10.56 -4.36
N PRO A 129 -9.97 -11.77 -4.89
CA PRO A 129 -9.35 -12.26 -6.11
C PRO A 129 -9.52 -11.32 -7.29
N ILE A 130 -8.47 -11.24 -8.11
CA ILE A 130 -8.49 -10.56 -9.40
C ILE A 130 -8.94 -11.54 -10.48
N LYS A 131 -9.67 -11.04 -11.46
CA LYS A 131 -10.03 -11.75 -12.69
C LYS A 131 -9.59 -10.95 -13.89
N MET A 132 -8.59 -11.45 -14.60
CA MET A 132 -8.15 -10.84 -15.85
C MET A 132 -9.22 -10.99 -16.93
N LYS A 133 -9.53 -9.91 -17.65
CA LYS A 133 -10.50 -9.91 -18.77
C LYS A 133 -9.98 -10.69 -19.97
N ASN A 134 -8.67 -10.72 -20.14
CA ASN A 134 -7.98 -11.49 -21.17
C ASN A 134 -6.73 -12.13 -20.54
N LYS A 135 -6.72 -13.46 -20.47
CA LYS A 135 -5.62 -14.23 -19.86
C LYS A 135 -4.35 -14.30 -20.73
N ASN A 136 -4.44 -13.89 -21.98
CA ASN A 136 -3.30 -13.86 -22.90
C ASN A 136 -2.53 -12.52 -22.83
N LEU A 137 -2.91 -11.61 -21.95
CA LEU A 137 -2.15 -10.39 -21.74
C LEU A 137 -0.82 -10.73 -21.05
N GLU A 138 0.22 -10.04 -21.48
CA GLU A 138 1.52 -10.11 -20.82
C GLU A 138 1.42 -9.62 -19.37
N MET A 139 2.35 -10.07 -18.53
CA MET A 139 2.48 -9.58 -17.16
C MET A 139 2.57 -8.06 -17.13
N GLY A 140 1.96 -7.45 -16.12
CA GLY A 140 1.96 -6.01 -15.95
C GLY A 140 0.61 -5.33 -16.26
N TRP A 141 -0.43 -6.08 -16.67
CA TRP A 141 -1.78 -5.58 -16.85
C TRP A 141 -2.69 -5.78 -15.64
N GLY A 142 -2.18 -6.43 -14.60
CA GLY A 142 -2.89 -6.65 -13.35
C GLY A 142 -2.95 -5.42 -12.45
N ARG A 143 -3.15 -5.69 -11.16
CA ARG A 143 -3.28 -4.68 -10.11
C ARG A 143 -1.94 -4.42 -9.43
N TYR A 144 -1.57 -3.16 -9.33
CA TYR A 144 -0.46 -2.72 -8.49
C TYR A 144 -0.97 -2.06 -7.22
N ALA A 145 -0.26 -2.26 -6.13
CA ALA A 145 -0.42 -1.49 -4.92
C ALA A 145 0.96 -1.03 -4.42
N LEU A 146 1.15 0.28 -4.32
CA LEU A 146 2.25 0.88 -3.61
C LEU A 146 1.83 0.99 -2.14
N THR A 147 2.51 0.26 -1.28
CA THR A 147 2.20 0.14 0.15
C THR A 147 3.31 0.77 0.97
N ASN A 148 2.95 1.60 1.94
CA ASN A 148 3.85 2.09 2.96
C ASN A 148 3.36 1.65 4.33
N PHE A 149 4.26 1.06 5.10
CA PHE A 149 4.04 0.70 6.50
C PHE A 149 4.77 1.70 7.37
N TYR A 150 4.06 2.32 8.30
CA TYR A 150 4.61 3.29 9.23
C TYR A 150 4.77 2.65 10.60
N THR A 151 5.92 2.88 11.22
CA THR A 151 6.25 2.35 12.53
C THR A 151 7.07 3.34 13.35
N HIS A 152 7.31 2.98 14.59
CA HIS A 152 8.25 3.66 15.46
C HIS A 152 9.43 2.74 15.72
N ASP A 153 10.61 3.13 15.26
CA ASP A 153 11.86 2.43 15.55
C ASP A 153 12.63 3.21 16.63
N ARG A 154 12.86 2.56 17.78
CA ARG A 154 13.59 3.16 18.91
C ARG A 154 15.05 3.44 18.63
N ASN A 155 15.61 2.84 17.56
CA ASN A 155 17.00 3.09 17.18
C ASN A 155 17.15 4.34 16.30
N ASN A 156 16.04 4.97 15.91
CA ASN A 156 16.02 6.19 15.12
C ASN A 156 15.72 7.46 15.97
N GLU A 157 15.87 7.36 17.30
CA GLU A 157 15.74 8.49 18.24
C GLU A 157 17.03 9.28 18.38
#